data_468a19abdd7e918f6ff32cb13f3aadf9
#
_entry.id   468a19abdd7e918f6ff32cb13f3aadf9
#
_cell.length_a   1.000
_cell.length_b   1.000
_cell.length_c   1.000
_cell.angle_alpha   90.00
_cell.angle_beta   90.00
_cell.angle_gamma   90.00
#
_symmetry.space_group_name_H-M   'P 1'
#
loop_
_entity.id
_entity.type
_entity.pdbx_description
1 polymer ?
#
loop_
_entity_poly.entity_id
_entity_poly.type
_entity_poly.pdbx_seq_one_letter_code
_entity_poly.pdbx_strand_id
1 'polypeptide(L)'
;MSSERVSGSRRGGPLPDRVEPLRPERLGDAADVLAAALAEDPGFRHLFPDDRRREHELRGLYRMTLSDTLRHGRAFVTVLDDEITGAVALYAPGTYPMTTARWWRLAGRIAALALRTRTHAFGLIKFGDLTSEGVPTDSWYVEALGVRPDMQLQGRGKALMAQVFELVDSSGGTGYLETTKPANVEYYRALGYEPVRAPIPLAPGGPFIHPMARAVVTDRNHDLVGKHA
;
A
#
# COMPACT_ATOMS: atom_id res chain seq x y z
N MET A 1 53.82 28.75 -21.24
CA MET A 1 52.84 27.77 -21.78
C MET A 1 52.28 27.01 -20.59
N SER A 2 51.21 27.57 -20.02
CA SER A 2 50.54 27.02 -18.85
C SER A 2 49.35 26.17 -19.31
N SER A 3 49.37 24.90 -18.97
CA SER A 3 48.30 23.96 -19.25
C SER A 3 47.31 23.97 -18.08
N GLU A 4 46.19 24.68 -18.22
CA GLU A 4 45.04 24.59 -17.30
C GLU A 4 44.32 23.26 -17.52
N ARG A 5 44.36 22.39 -16.51
CA ARG A 5 43.46 21.23 -16.44
C ARG A 5 42.13 21.69 -15.89
N VAL A 6 41.16 21.81 -16.77
CA VAL A 6 39.76 21.98 -16.41
C VAL A 6 39.25 20.64 -15.84
N SER A 7 39.21 20.54 -14.52
CA SER A 7 38.54 19.46 -13.80
C SER A 7 37.01 19.70 -13.89
N GLY A 8 36.38 19.12 -14.90
CA GLY A 8 34.92 19.07 -15.05
C GLY A 8 34.32 18.08 -14.04
N SER A 9 33.97 18.56 -12.85
CA SER A 9 33.06 17.85 -11.93
C SER A 9 31.72 17.69 -12.63
N ARG A 10 31.46 16.53 -13.21
CA ARG A 10 30.11 16.10 -13.60
C ARG A 10 29.32 15.98 -12.31
N ARG A 11 28.53 16.99 -11.95
CA ARG A 11 27.43 16.83 -11.03
C ARG A 11 26.48 15.84 -11.67
N GLY A 12 26.49 14.59 -11.21
CA GLY A 12 25.50 13.60 -11.59
C GLY A 12 24.12 14.17 -11.25
N GLY A 13 23.23 14.23 -12.23
CA GLY A 13 21.83 14.51 -11.96
C GLY A 13 21.26 13.46 -11.00
N PRO A 14 20.12 13.73 -10.35
CA PRO A 14 19.50 12.78 -9.44
C PRO A 14 19.37 11.42 -10.13
N LEU A 15 19.71 10.36 -9.40
CA LEU A 15 19.54 8.99 -9.89
C LEU A 15 18.04 8.76 -10.16
N PRO A 16 17.68 8.04 -11.23
CA PRO A 16 16.28 7.71 -11.47
C PRO A 16 15.75 6.87 -10.31
N ASP A 17 14.48 7.06 -9.95
CA ASP A 17 13.80 6.24 -8.97
C ASP A 17 13.94 4.77 -9.33
N ARG A 18 14.32 3.97 -8.34
CA ARG A 18 14.32 2.50 -8.46
C ARG A 18 13.26 1.92 -7.54
N VAL A 19 12.62 0.84 -7.98
CA VAL A 19 11.72 0.06 -7.14
C VAL A 19 12.49 -1.14 -6.62
N GLU A 20 12.45 -1.35 -5.31
CA GLU A 20 13.13 -2.48 -4.68
C GLU A 20 12.27 -3.10 -3.57
N PRO A 21 12.47 -4.39 -3.21
CA PRO A 21 11.85 -4.98 -2.04
C PRO A 21 12.24 -4.21 -0.77
N LEU A 22 11.25 -3.99 0.11
CA LEU A 22 11.52 -3.38 1.40
C LEU A 22 12.39 -4.28 2.26
N ARG A 23 13.55 -3.77 2.67
CA ARG A 23 14.43 -4.43 3.64
C ARG A 23 13.97 -4.15 5.08
N PRO A 24 14.06 -5.14 6.01
CA PRO A 24 13.61 -4.97 7.39
C PRO A 24 14.25 -3.78 8.11
N GLU A 25 15.50 -3.45 7.81
CA GLU A 25 16.25 -2.33 8.40
C GLU A 25 15.65 -0.97 8.04
N ARG A 26 14.98 -0.89 6.89
CA ARG A 26 14.35 0.33 6.36
C ARG A 26 12.84 0.42 6.62
N LEU A 27 12.30 -0.52 7.42
CA LEU A 27 10.88 -0.55 7.76
C LEU A 27 10.39 0.75 8.39
N GLY A 28 11.23 1.38 9.21
CA GLY A 28 10.92 2.67 9.84
C GLY A 28 10.69 3.77 8.81
N ASP A 29 11.58 3.91 7.84
CA ASP A 29 11.52 4.92 6.77
C ASP A 29 10.26 4.72 5.90
N ALA A 30 9.97 3.46 5.53
CA ALA A 30 8.76 3.14 4.78
C ALA A 30 7.47 3.44 5.55
N ALA A 31 7.46 3.19 6.86
CA ALA A 31 6.31 3.54 7.71
C ALA A 31 6.12 5.05 7.83
N ASP A 32 7.20 5.82 7.86
CA ASP A 32 7.15 7.29 7.89
C ASP A 32 6.56 7.83 6.58
N VAL A 33 6.97 7.27 5.43
CA VAL A 33 6.41 7.64 4.12
C VAL A 33 4.92 7.30 4.02
N LEU A 34 4.50 6.10 4.44
CA LEU A 34 3.08 5.72 4.43
C LEU A 34 2.25 6.60 5.36
N ALA A 35 2.76 6.92 6.55
CA ALA A 35 2.08 7.79 7.50
C ALA A 35 1.85 9.20 6.92
N ALA A 36 2.88 9.81 6.34
CA ALA A 36 2.76 11.12 5.69
C ALA A 36 1.83 11.10 4.48
N ALA A 37 1.94 10.05 3.64
CA ALA A 37 1.13 9.91 2.42
C ALA A 37 -0.37 9.76 2.70
N LEU A 38 -0.73 9.10 3.80
CA LEU A 38 -2.08 8.70 4.13
C LEU A 38 -2.71 9.52 5.27
N ALA A 39 -1.98 10.50 5.82
CA ALA A 39 -2.48 11.37 6.88
C ALA A 39 -3.77 12.13 6.50
N GLU A 40 -3.91 12.50 5.23
CA GLU A 40 -5.07 13.24 4.72
C GLU A 40 -6.13 12.33 4.07
N ASP A 41 -5.99 11.00 4.17
CA ASP A 41 -7.00 10.07 3.69
C ASP A 41 -8.28 10.19 4.52
N PRO A 42 -9.49 10.24 3.89
CA PRO A 42 -10.76 10.43 4.59
C PRO A 42 -11.03 9.38 5.68
N GLY A 43 -10.64 8.13 5.45
CA GLY A 43 -10.79 7.05 6.44
C GLY A 43 -9.90 7.31 7.66
N PHE A 44 -8.63 7.66 7.44
CA PHE A 44 -7.72 7.93 8.55
C PHE A 44 -8.00 9.25 9.27
N ARG A 45 -8.50 10.27 8.58
CA ARG A 45 -9.02 11.49 9.24
C ARG A 45 -10.21 11.19 10.13
N HIS A 46 -11.06 10.26 9.74
CA HIS A 46 -12.18 9.82 10.56
C HIS A 46 -11.71 8.98 11.76
N LEU A 47 -10.76 8.07 11.55
CA LEU A 47 -10.24 7.19 12.61
C LEU A 47 -9.32 7.91 13.59
N PHE A 48 -8.55 8.89 13.13
CA PHE A 48 -7.61 9.69 13.89
C PHE A 48 -7.89 11.20 13.67
N PRO A 49 -8.91 11.77 14.31
CA PRO A 49 -9.36 13.14 14.04
C PRO A 49 -8.41 14.23 14.54
N ASP A 50 -7.46 13.93 15.44
CA ASP A 50 -6.45 14.89 15.89
C ASP A 50 -5.35 15.06 14.83
N ASP A 51 -5.41 16.14 14.06
CA ASP A 51 -4.48 16.45 12.97
C ASP A 51 -3.01 16.46 13.42
N ARG A 52 -2.74 16.91 14.66
CA ARG A 52 -1.38 17.01 15.19
C ARG A 52 -0.78 15.67 15.56
N ARG A 53 -1.61 14.68 15.85
CA ARG A 53 -1.18 13.35 16.31
C ARG A 53 -1.32 12.29 15.23
N ARG A 54 -2.17 12.52 14.24
CA ARG A 54 -2.55 11.53 13.21
C ARG A 54 -1.34 10.88 12.54
N GLU A 55 -0.41 11.67 12.04
CA GLU A 55 0.77 11.12 11.37
C GLU A 55 1.62 10.26 12.30
N HIS A 56 1.78 10.67 13.57
CA HIS A 56 2.50 9.88 14.56
C HIS A 56 1.79 8.54 14.85
N GLU A 57 0.47 8.54 14.93
CA GLU A 57 -0.34 7.35 15.17
C GLU A 57 -0.31 6.41 13.95
N LEU A 58 -0.41 6.96 12.74
CA LEU A 58 -0.26 6.21 11.49
C LEU A 58 1.14 5.60 11.35
N ARG A 59 2.19 6.29 11.75
CA ARG A 59 3.55 5.74 11.79
C ARG A 59 3.61 4.48 12.65
N GLY A 60 2.99 4.49 13.82
CA GLY A 60 2.87 3.33 14.70
C GLY A 60 2.11 2.18 14.04
N LEU A 61 0.98 2.48 13.39
CA LEU A 61 0.16 1.53 12.65
C LEU A 61 0.97 0.89 11.51
N TYR A 62 1.61 1.69 10.66
CA TYR A 62 2.35 1.16 9.51
C TYR A 62 3.64 0.42 9.88
N ARG A 63 4.29 0.74 10.99
CA ARG A 63 5.37 -0.10 11.53
C ARG A 63 4.86 -1.50 11.90
N MET A 64 3.66 -1.60 12.44
CA MET A 64 3.03 -2.88 12.75
C MET A 64 2.63 -3.62 11.46
N THR A 65 1.93 -2.96 10.55
CA THR A 65 1.48 -3.52 9.27
C THR A 65 2.66 -4.00 8.42
N LEU A 66 3.68 -3.19 8.21
CA LEU A 66 4.88 -3.56 7.44
C LEU A 66 5.64 -4.73 8.08
N SER A 67 5.76 -4.76 9.41
CA SER A 67 6.38 -5.89 10.12
C SER A 67 5.62 -7.20 9.90
N ASP A 68 4.30 -7.14 9.74
CA ASP A 68 3.47 -8.31 9.50
C ASP A 68 3.45 -8.70 8.01
N THR A 69 3.37 -7.73 7.10
CA THR A 69 3.40 -7.98 5.64
C THR A 69 4.76 -8.52 5.17
N LEU A 70 5.87 -8.13 5.77
CA LEU A 70 7.18 -8.73 5.48
C LEU A 70 7.25 -10.22 5.83
N ARG A 71 6.40 -10.71 6.73
CA ARG A 71 6.32 -12.13 7.12
C ARG A 71 5.29 -12.93 6.34
N HIS A 72 4.21 -12.26 5.90
CA HIS A 72 3.03 -12.93 5.36
C HIS A 72 2.64 -12.44 3.95
N GLY A 73 3.51 -11.64 3.33
CA GLY A 73 3.28 -11.06 2.02
C GLY A 73 4.54 -10.48 1.43
N ARG A 74 4.43 -9.29 0.85
CA ARG A 74 5.53 -8.54 0.24
C ARG A 74 5.37 -7.05 0.52
N ALA A 75 6.48 -6.33 0.51
CA ALA A 75 6.47 -4.88 0.49
C ALA A 75 7.57 -4.39 -0.47
N PHE A 76 7.27 -3.33 -1.22
CA PHE A 76 8.20 -2.69 -2.13
C PHE A 76 8.27 -1.19 -1.83
N VAL A 77 9.38 -0.59 -2.17
CA VAL A 77 9.62 0.85 -2.00
C VAL A 77 10.18 1.45 -3.27
N THR A 78 9.87 2.72 -3.52
CA THR A 78 10.61 3.55 -4.47
C THR A 78 11.70 4.29 -3.72
N VAL A 79 12.90 4.34 -4.31
CA VAL A 79 14.07 4.97 -3.70
C VAL A 79 14.69 5.97 -4.68
N LEU A 80 14.93 7.19 -4.23
CA LEU A 80 15.65 8.26 -4.91
C LEU A 80 16.75 8.79 -3.98
N ASP A 81 17.99 8.87 -4.45
CA ASP A 81 19.13 9.35 -3.67
C ASP A 81 19.24 8.70 -2.27
N ASP A 82 19.02 7.39 -2.23
CA ASP A 82 18.96 6.54 -1.02
C ASP A 82 17.82 6.85 -0.04
N GLU A 83 16.89 7.75 -0.36
CA GLU A 83 15.69 8.01 0.43
C GLU A 83 14.49 7.20 -0.10
N ILE A 84 13.66 6.68 0.80
CA ILE A 84 12.37 6.07 0.42
C ILE A 84 11.40 7.20 0.09
N THR A 85 10.82 7.14 -1.12
CA THR A 85 9.88 8.14 -1.63
C THR A 85 8.45 7.61 -1.76
N GLY A 86 8.27 6.30 -1.73
CA GLY A 86 6.97 5.64 -1.76
C GLY A 86 7.08 4.20 -1.26
N ALA A 87 5.98 3.64 -0.83
CA ALA A 87 5.89 2.26 -0.37
C ALA A 87 4.55 1.61 -0.73
N VAL A 88 4.58 0.31 -1.00
CA VAL A 88 3.40 -0.55 -1.11
C VAL A 88 3.60 -1.78 -0.23
N ALA A 89 2.55 -2.15 0.50
CA ALA A 89 2.51 -3.34 1.34
C ALA A 89 1.32 -4.20 0.93
N LEU A 90 1.53 -5.51 0.80
CA LEU A 90 0.49 -6.44 0.37
C LEU A 90 0.62 -7.78 1.08
N TYR A 91 -0.52 -8.40 1.36
CA TYR A 91 -0.62 -9.75 1.88
C TYR A 91 -0.74 -10.77 0.75
N ALA A 92 -0.07 -11.91 0.92
CA ALA A 92 -0.15 -13.01 -0.04
C ALA A 92 -1.51 -13.75 0.08
N PRO A 93 -1.95 -14.45 -0.97
CA PRO A 93 -3.14 -15.29 -0.94
C PRO A 93 -3.17 -16.21 0.29
N GLY A 94 -4.32 -16.31 0.93
CA GLY A 94 -4.52 -17.13 2.13
C GLY A 94 -3.93 -16.55 3.43
N THR A 95 -3.31 -15.36 3.41
CA THR A 95 -2.69 -14.77 4.59
C THR A 95 -3.48 -13.61 5.19
N TYR A 96 -4.52 -13.16 4.53
CA TYR A 96 -5.47 -12.17 5.01
C TYR A 96 -6.91 -12.70 4.85
N PRO A 97 -7.82 -12.50 5.80
CA PRO A 97 -7.67 -11.79 7.09
C PRO A 97 -6.66 -12.44 8.05
N MET A 98 -6.14 -11.62 8.98
CA MET A 98 -5.18 -12.11 9.98
C MET A 98 -5.81 -13.19 10.86
N THR A 99 -5.07 -14.27 11.11
CA THR A 99 -5.50 -15.32 12.04
C THR A 99 -5.49 -14.83 13.49
N THR A 100 -6.31 -15.45 14.35
CA THR A 100 -6.35 -15.15 15.79
C THR A 100 -4.95 -15.23 16.45
N ALA A 101 -4.12 -16.19 16.05
CA ALA A 101 -2.75 -16.31 16.53
C ALA A 101 -1.86 -15.12 16.14
N ARG A 102 -2.09 -14.50 14.97
CA ARG A 102 -1.39 -13.27 14.56
C ARG A 102 -1.87 -12.07 15.36
N TRP A 103 -3.18 -11.98 15.63
CA TRP A 103 -3.74 -10.95 16.51
C TRP A 103 -3.11 -10.99 17.91
N TRP A 104 -2.96 -12.17 18.50
CA TRP A 104 -2.29 -12.32 19.80
C TRP A 104 -0.82 -11.88 19.79
N ARG A 105 -0.08 -12.16 18.73
CA ARG A 105 1.31 -11.70 18.60
C ARG A 105 1.42 -10.17 18.49
N LEU A 106 0.41 -9.53 17.93
CA LEU A 106 0.34 -8.07 17.79
C LEU A 106 -0.35 -7.40 19.00
N ALA A 107 -0.97 -8.17 19.90
CA ALA A 107 -1.82 -7.67 20.97
C ALA A 107 -1.14 -6.58 21.84
N GLY A 108 0.13 -6.76 22.18
CA GLY A 108 0.88 -5.75 22.94
C GLY A 108 1.04 -4.41 22.18
N ARG A 109 1.28 -4.47 20.88
CA ARG A 109 1.39 -3.27 20.01
C ARG A 109 0.03 -2.61 19.77
N ILE A 110 -1.01 -3.42 19.59
CA ILE A 110 -2.39 -2.97 19.46
C ILE A 110 -2.85 -2.31 20.77
N ALA A 111 -2.57 -2.91 21.91
CA ALA A 111 -2.87 -2.33 23.22
C ALA A 111 -2.13 -1.00 23.44
N ALA A 112 -0.85 -0.92 23.07
CA ALA A 112 -0.08 0.32 23.16
C ALA A 112 -0.65 1.41 22.24
N LEU A 113 -1.08 1.06 21.04
CA LEU A 113 -1.77 1.98 20.12
C LEU A 113 -3.12 2.41 20.71
N ALA A 114 -3.94 1.47 21.18
CA ALA A 114 -5.23 1.71 21.82
C ALA A 114 -5.13 2.63 23.05
N LEU A 115 -4.12 2.43 23.91
CA LEU A 115 -3.87 3.30 25.07
C LEU A 115 -3.50 4.73 24.67
N ARG A 116 -2.82 4.91 23.53
CA ARG A 116 -2.46 6.23 23.00
C ARG A 116 -3.63 6.93 22.34
N THR A 117 -4.48 6.20 21.62
CA THR A 117 -5.62 6.73 20.86
C THR A 117 -6.90 6.84 21.69
N ARG A 118 -6.93 6.27 22.90
CA ARG A 118 -8.02 6.22 23.89
C ARG A 118 -9.43 5.94 23.35
N THR A 119 -9.94 6.76 22.43
CA THR A 119 -11.32 6.69 21.90
C THR A 119 -11.42 6.01 20.53
N HIS A 120 -10.31 5.82 19.83
CA HIS A 120 -10.32 5.37 18.44
C HIS A 120 -9.98 3.89 18.24
N ALA A 121 -9.62 3.17 19.32
CA ALA A 121 -9.35 1.74 19.26
C ALA A 121 -10.53 0.93 18.71
N PHE A 122 -11.76 1.26 19.11
CA PHE A 122 -12.98 0.66 18.55
C PHE A 122 -13.16 0.95 17.06
N GLY A 123 -12.80 2.15 16.60
CA GLY A 123 -12.82 2.53 15.18
C GLY A 123 -11.85 1.70 14.36
N LEU A 124 -10.64 1.48 14.86
CA LEU A 124 -9.63 0.65 14.19
C LEU A 124 -10.04 -0.83 14.11
N ILE A 125 -10.61 -1.39 15.18
CA ILE A 125 -11.12 -2.76 15.18
C ILE A 125 -12.25 -2.87 14.14
N LYS A 126 -13.23 -1.96 14.18
CA LYS A 126 -14.32 -1.94 13.23
C LYS A 126 -13.85 -1.73 11.78
N PHE A 127 -12.85 -0.87 11.57
CA PHE A 127 -12.24 -0.70 10.25
C PHE A 127 -11.60 -2.00 9.78
N GLY A 128 -10.80 -2.65 10.64
CA GLY A 128 -10.21 -3.96 10.34
C GLY A 128 -11.26 -5.04 10.04
N ASP A 129 -12.37 -5.07 10.76
CA ASP A 129 -13.47 -6.00 10.51
C ASP A 129 -14.13 -5.72 9.15
N LEU A 130 -14.47 -4.45 8.86
CA LEU A 130 -15.11 -4.04 7.60
C LEU A 130 -14.21 -4.29 6.37
N THR A 131 -12.91 -4.07 6.49
CA THR A 131 -11.92 -4.33 5.44
C THR A 131 -11.58 -5.81 5.32
N SER A 132 -11.78 -6.60 6.38
CA SER A 132 -11.61 -8.06 6.35
C SER A 132 -12.76 -8.78 5.67
N GLU A 133 -13.97 -8.21 5.77
CA GLU A 133 -15.19 -8.82 5.27
C GLU A 133 -15.25 -8.76 3.74
N GLY A 134 -15.18 -9.92 3.11
CA GLY A 134 -15.29 -10.07 1.65
C GLY A 134 -13.99 -9.90 0.88
N VAL A 135 -12.82 -9.93 1.55
CA VAL A 135 -11.54 -10.09 0.87
C VAL A 135 -11.46 -11.52 0.33
N PRO A 136 -11.28 -11.73 -0.98
CA PRO A 136 -11.11 -13.06 -1.55
C PRO A 136 -9.85 -13.73 -0.99
N THR A 137 -9.98 -14.95 -0.50
CA THR A 137 -8.86 -15.67 0.17
C THR A 137 -7.71 -16.02 -0.78
N ASP A 138 -7.97 -16.05 -2.09
CA ASP A 138 -7.02 -16.34 -3.17
C ASP A 138 -6.41 -15.07 -3.78
N SER A 139 -6.69 -13.89 -3.20
CA SER A 139 -6.20 -12.62 -3.70
C SER A 139 -4.92 -12.13 -3.04
N TRP A 140 -4.10 -11.41 -3.80
CA TRP A 140 -3.11 -10.49 -3.25
C TRP A 140 -3.82 -9.25 -2.74
N TYR A 141 -3.81 -9.04 -1.43
CA TYR A 141 -4.47 -7.89 -0.81
C TYR A 141 -3.50 -6.73 -0.64
N VAL A 142 -3.71 -5.64 -1.37
CA VAL A 142 -2.93 -4.40 -1.22
C VAL A 142 -3.43 -3.65 0.01
N GLU A 143 -2.70 -3.80 1.11
CA GLU A 143 -3.02 -3.23 2.41
C GLU A 143 -2.75 -1.72 2.48
N ALA A 144 -1.65 -1.28 1.86
CA ALA A 144 -1.27 0.12 1.84
C ALA A 144 -0.49 0.47 0.58
N LEU A 145 -0.78 1.62 0.01
CA LEU A 145 0.01 2.28 -1.04
C LEU A 145 0.13 3.76 -0.70
N GLY A 146 1.34 4.27 -0.61
CA GLY A 146 1.59 5.68 -0.35
C GLY A 146 2.84 6.17 -1.03
N VAL A 147 2.82 7.43 -1.48
CA VAL A 147 3.96 8.17 -2.01
C VAL A 147 4.08 9.46 -1.22
N ARG A 148 5.27 9.81 -0.82
CA ARG A 148 5.59 11.05 -0.09
C ARG A 148 4.89 12.24 -0.74
N PRO A 149 4.18 13.12 0.00
CA PRO A 149 3.30 14.15 -0.56
C PRO A 149 3.97 15.07 -1.60
N ASP A 150 5.23 15.45 -1.36
CA ASP A 150 6.02 16.30 -2.27
C ASP A 150 6.53 15.56 -3.53
N MET A 151 6.37 14.24 -3.57
CA MET A 151 6.82 13.36 -4.66
C MET A 151 5.67 12.69 -5.42
N GLN A 152 4.42 13.06 -5.11
CA GLN A 152 3.22 12.54 -5.80
C GLN A 152 3.11 13.02 -7.24
N LEU A 153 2.23 12.39 -8.03
CA LEU A 153 1.94 12.70 -9.44
C LEU A 153 3.14 12.60 -10.40
N GLN A 154 4.22 11.94 -9.98
CA GLN A 154 5.45 11.73 -10.75
C GLN A 154 5.64 10.25 -11.15
N GLY A 155 4.59 9.44 -11.13
CA GLY A 155 4.60 8.05 -11.60
C GLY A 155 5.01 7.00 -10.54
N ARG A 156 5.49 7.39 -9.34
CA ARG A 156 5.98 6.45 -8.30
C ARG A 156 4.93 5.45 -7.84
N GLY A 157 3.69 5.92 -7.60
CA GLY A 157 2.58 5.02 -7.24
C GLY A 157 2.30 3.99 -8.34
N LYS A 158 2.39 4.38 -9.62
CA LYS A 158 2.24 3.48 -10.76
C LYS A 158 3.39 2.47 -10.84
N ALA A 159 4.62 2.89 -10.56
CA ALA A 159 5.79 2.01 -10.53
C ALA A 159 5.68 0.96 -9.41
N LEU A 160 5.19 1.34 -8.22
CA LEU A 160 4.90 0.41 -7.13
C LEU A 160 3.79 -0.58 -7.51
N MET A 161 2.71 -0.11 -8.13
CA MET A 161 1.63 -0.99 -8.58
C MET A 161 2.06 -1.95 -9.69
N ALA A 162 3.07 -1.62 -10.50
CA ALA A 162 3.63 -2.54 -11.47
C ALA A 162 4.22 -3.80 -10.80
N GLN A 163 4.86 -3.67 -9.64
CA GLN A 163 5.34 -4.82 -8.86
C GLN A 163 4.17 -5.66 -8.31
N VAL A 164 3.07 -5.02 -7.92
CA VAL A 164 1.86 -5.73 -7.51
C VAL A 164 1.28 -6.53 -8.68
N PHE A 165 1.24 -5.93 -9.89
CA PHE A 165 0.73 -6.62 -11.08
C PHE A 165 1.60 -7.81 -11.48
N GLU A 166 2.91 -7.67 -11.41
CA GLU A 166 3.84 -8.79 -11.66
C GLU A 166 3.58 -9.97 -10.71
N LEU A 167 3.34 -9.71 -9.42
CA LEU A 167 2.99 -10.76 -8.46
C LEU A 167 1.62 -11.38 -8.75
N VAL A 168 0.60 -10.58 -9.01
CA VAL A 168 -0.76 -11.03 -9.32
C VAL A 168 -0.74 -11.88 -10.58
N ASP A 169 -0.14 -11.37 -11.66
CA ASP A 169 -0.15 -12.02 -12.97
C ASP A 169 0.68 -13.31 -12.95
N SER A 170 1.84 -13.32 -12.28
CA SER A 170 2.67 -14.54 -12.15
C SER A 170 2.05 -15.62 -11.28
N SER A 171 1.20 -15.26 -10.32
CA SER A 171 0.50 -16.23 -9.46
C SER A 171 -0.80 -16.76 -10.06
N GLY A 172 -1.28 -16.19 -11.15
CA GLY A 172 -2.60 -16.49 -11.71
C GLY A 172 -3.77 -16.07 -10.80
N GLY A 173 -3.50 -15.21 -9.80
CA GLY A 173 -4.46 -14.82 -8.77
C GLY A 173 -5.19 -13.52 -9.11
N THR A 174 -5.87 -12.96 -8.11
CA THR A 174 -6.58 -11.69 -8.16
C THR A 174 -5.86 -10.65 -7.32
N GLY A 175 -5.79 -9.40 -7.78
CA GLY A 175 -5.40 -8.27 -6.96
C GLY A 175 -6.64 -7.66 -6.30
N TYR A 176 -6.62 -7.45 -4.99
CA TYR A 176 -7.70 -6.82 -4.25
C TYR A 176 -7.18 -5.64 -3.44
N LEU A 177 -7.96 -4.60 -3.34
CA LEU A 177 -7.67 -3.41 -2.52
C LEU A 177 -8.96 -2.72 -2.08
N GLU A 178 -8.80 -1.82 -1.12
CA GLU A 178 -9.85 -0.92 -0.68
C GLU A 178 -9.32 0.51 -0.61
N THR A 179 -10.18 1.48 -0.89
CA THR A 179 -9.84 2.90 -0.74
C THR A 179 -11.00 3.67 -0.13
N THR A 180 -10.69 4.63 0.72
CA THR A 180 -11.68 5.56 1.28
C THR A 180 -11.71 6.90 0.55
N LYS A 181 -10.76 7.13 -0.38
CA LYS A 181 -10.66 8.36 -1.16
C LYS A 181 -11.34 8.17 -2.53
N PRO A 182 -12.48 8.85 -2.81
CA PRO A 182 -13.20 8.69 -4.08
C PRO A 182 -12.33 8.93 -5.32
N ALA A 183 -11.40 9.88 -5.28
CA ALA A 183 -10.49 10.15 -6.39
C ALA A 183 -9.56 8.96 -6.72
N ASN A 184 -9.29 8.07 -5.75
CA ASN A 184 -8.48 6.89 -5.99
C ASN A 184 -9.26 5.80 -6.74
N VAL A 185 -10.59 5.81 -6.73
CA VAL A 185 -11.41 4.85 -7.50
C VAL A 185 -11.09 4.98 -8.98
N GLU A 186 -11.07 6.20 -9.52
CA GLU A 186 -10.72 6.42 -10.93
C GLU A 186 -9.24 6.09 -11.22
N TYR A 187 -8.35 6.40 -10.29
CA TYR A 187 -6.94 6.01 -10.40
C TYR A 187 -6.78 4.50 -10.52
N TYR A 188 -7.46 3.71 -9.65
CA TYR A 188 -7.39 2.26 -9.70
C TYR A 188 -8.13 1.66 -10.89
N ARG A 189 -9.22 2.29 -11.36
CA ARG A 189 -9.87 1.90 -12.61
C ARG A 189 -8.93 2.01 -13.81
N ALA A 190 -8.17 3.11 -13.90
CA ALA A 190 -7.16 3.29 -14.92
C ALA A 190 -6.02 2.24 -14.86
N LEU A 191 -5.90 1.54 -13.73
CA LEU A 191 -4.97 0.42 -13.51
C LEU A 191 -5.63 -0.96 -13.68
N GLY A 192 -6.89 -1.02 -14.12
CA GLY A 192 -7.62 -2.26 -14.39
C GLY A 192 -8.32 -2.87 -13.18
N TYR A 193 -8.47 -2.14 -12.08
CA TYR A 193 -9.31 -2.54 -10.96
C TYR A 193 -10.76 -2.13 -11.21
N GLU A 194 -11.70 -2.99 -10.82
CA GLU A 194 -13.13 -2.68 -10.87
C GLU A 194 -13.77 -2.80 -9.48
N PRO A 195 -14.78 -1.98 -9.16
CA PRO A 195 -15.54 -2.14 -7.93
C PRO A 195 -16.20 -3.53 -7.87
N VAL A 196 -16.03 -4.24 -6.76
CA VAL A 196 -16.60 -5.60 -6.57
C VAL A 196 -17.92 -5.61 -5.83
N ARG A 197 -18.22 -4.53 -5.13
CA ARG A 197 -19.50 -4.32 -4.42
C ARG A 197 -19.76 -2.83 -4.19
N ALA A 198 -20.98 -2.52 -3.72
CA ALA A 198 -21.33 -1.14 -3.35
C ALA A 198 -20.40 -0.60 -2.24
N PRO A 199 -20.12 0.72 -2.23
CA PRO A 199 -19.34 1.33 -1.17
C PRO A 199 -19.94 1.08 0.22
N ILE A 200 -19.09 0.78 1.20
CA ILE A 200 -19.48 0.44 2.57
C ILE A 200 -19.24 1.67 3.45
N PRO A 201 -20.25 2.16 4.18
CA PRO A 201 -20.05 3.30 5.09
C PRO A 201 -19.17 2.87 6.27
N LEU A 202 -18.06 3.58 6.50
CA LEU A 202 -17.21 3.38 7.66
C LEU A 202 -17.93 3.71 8.97
N ALA A 203 -18.77 4.74 8.93
CA ALA A 203 -19.67 5.14 10.02
C ALA A 203 -20.87 5.90 9.44
N PRO A 204 -21.97 6.05 10.21
CA PRO A 204 -23.08 6.92 9.81
C PRO A 204 -22.59 8.34 9.52
N GLY A 205 -22.80 8.82 8.27
CA GLY A 205 -22.31 10.13 7.80
C GLY A 205 -20.81 10.25 7.62
N GLY A 206 -20.07 9.15 7.76
CA GLY A 206 -18.61 9.08 7.56
C GLY A 206 -18.21 8.78 6.12
N PRO A 207 -16.90 8.59 5.88
CA PRO A 207 -16.40 8.20 4.57
C PRO A 207 -16.82 6.78 4.20
N PHE A 208 -16.77 6.47 2.91
CA PHE A 208 -17.06 5.14 2.38
C PHE A 208 -15.79 4.39 2.05
N ILE A 209 -15.79 3.08 2.27
CA ILE A 209 -14.79 2.13 1.78
C ILE A 209 -15.25 1.66 0.40
N HIS A 210 -14.38 1.71 -0.59
CA HIS A 210 -14.61 1.27 -1.97
C HIS A 210 -13.76 0.03 -2.24
N PRO A 211 -14.34 -1.20 -2.14
CA PRO A 211 -13.63 -2.43 -2.45
C PRO A 211 -13.49 -2.60 -3.96
N MET A 212 -12.27 -2.93 -4.40
CA MET A 212 -11.95 -3.07 -5.82
C MET A 212 -11.07 -4.30 -6.06
N ALA A 213 -11.26 -4.98 -7.20
CA ALA A 213 -10.43 -6.09 -7.59
C ALA A 213 -9.98 -5.99 -9.05
N ARG A 214 -8.83 -6.58 -9.34
CA ARG A 214 -8.27 -6.78 -10.67
C ARG A 214 -8.04 -8.26 -10.90
N ALA A 215 -8.75 -8.83 -11.89
CA ALA A 215 -8.47 -10.19 -12.34
C ALA A 215 -7.19 -10.26 -13.17
N VAL A 216 -6.59 -11.44 -13.26
CA VAL A 216 -5.45 -11.69 -14.16
C VAL A 216 -5.82 -11.35 -15.59
N VAL A 217 -4.96 -10.64 -16.29
CA VAL A 217 -5.04 -10.53 -17.74
C VAL A 217 -4.52 -11.84 -18.33
N THR A 218 -5.41 -12.83 -18.47
CA THR A 218 -5.09 -13.99 -19.29
C THR A 218 -4.98 -13.53 -20.74
N ASP A 219 -3.79 -13.64 -21.29
CA ASP A 219 -3.53 -13.37 -22.72
C ASP A 219 -4.33 -14.40 -23.55
N ARG A 220 -5.54 -14.01 -24.00
CA ARG A 220 -6.45 -14.87 -24.80
C ARG A 220 -5.97 -15.09 -26.24
N ASN A 221 -4.70 -14.80 -26.54
CA ASN A 221 -4.17 -14.90 -27.90
C ASN A 221 -3.38 -16.18 -28.20
N HIS A 222 -3.33 -17.18 -27.28
CA HIS A 222 -2.59 -18.41 -27.58
C HIS A 222 -3.45 -19.57 -28.10
N ASP A 223 -4.79 -19.46 -28.07
CA ASP A 223 -5.70 -20.55 -28.48
C ASP A 223 -6.26 -20.45 -29.90
N LEU A 224 -5.82 -19.52 -30.73
CA LEU A 224 -6.32 -19.35 -32.10
C LEU A 224 -5.37 -19.86 -33.21
N VAL A 225 -4.25 -20.51 -32.90
CA VAL A 225 -3.28 -21.01 -33.89
C VAL A 225 -3.26 -22.58 -33.93
N GLY A 226 -4.29 -23.25 -33.50
CA GLY A 226 -4.29 -24.72 -33.43
C GLY A 226 -5.46 -25.44 -34.08
N LYS A 227 -6.22 -24.86 -35.02
CA LYS A 227 -7.27 -25.58 -35.76
C LYS A 227 -7.34 -25.20 -37.23
N HIS A 228 -6.30 -25.45 -37.97
CA HIS A 228 -6.35 -25.72 -39.43
C HIS A 228 -5.07 -26.47 -39.81
N ALA A 229 -5.13 -27.80 -39.68
CA ALA A 229 -4.33 -28.77 -40.43
C ALA A 229 -5.13 -30.09 -40.51
#